data_be5621190cd56e58e3b873c3222efc4b
#
_entry.id   be5621190cd56e58e3b873c3222efc4b
#
_cell.length_a   1.000
_cell.length_b   1.000
_cell.length_c   1.000
_cell.angle_alpha   90.00
_cell.angle_beta   90.00
_cell.angle_gamma   90.00
#
_symmetry.space_group_name_H-M   'P 1'
#
loop_
_entity.id
_entity.type
_entity.pdbx_description
1 polymer ?
#
loop_
_entity_poly.entity_id
_entity_poly.type
_entity_poly.pdbx_seq_one_letter_code
_entity_poly.pdbx_strand_id
1 'polypeptide(L)'
;SIHFFQTEPIGKTGNVETHLFQVSASGDLNTAITEWTAFDDDVYNAFVPYYPMLTTDTADVYKVSVHKVTRSDEQPTEGVWYQDAKGRYYTYPDDWTDSFYGVRDALSNLLTYGSNGNQVTAKDRAAAKASYAALQQEIMADYADMKAAVAAADTLEAKQAAATNASNAMSQKVYNTTLKMYNKLQAKTAARAWVSSLLH
;
A
#
# COMPACT_ATOMS: atom_id res chain seq x y z
N SER A 1 -4.90 -2.10 -24.20
CA SER A 1 -4.06 -0.93 -23.86
C SER A 1 -4.80 -0.09 -22.84
N ILE A 2 -4.23 0.10 -21.67
CA ILE A 2 -4.75 1.05 -20.68
C ILE A 2 -4.19 2.41 -21.09
N HIS A 3 -5.05 3.31 -21.52
CA HIS A 3 -4.67 4.69 -21.82
C HIS A 3 -4.94 5.54 -20.58
N PHE A 4 -3.89 6.05 -19.98
CA PHE A 4 -3.99 7.07 -18.94
C PHE A 4 -4.04 8.45 -19.63
N PHE A 5 -5.18 9.13 -19.54
CA PHE A 5 -5.25 10.54 -19.88
C PHE A 5 -4.90 11.33 -18.61
N GLN A 6 -3.70 11.88 -18.60
CA GLN A 6 -3.22 12.64 -17.47
C GLN A 6 -3.22 14.13 -17.80
N THR A 7 -4.23 14.84 -17.32
CA THR A 7 -4.20 16.32 -17.27
C THR A 7 -3.71 16.80 -15.89
N GLU A 8 -3.85 15.95 -14.84
CA GLU A 8 -3.21 16.11 -13.53
C GLU A 8 -2.70 14.75 -13.08
N PRO A 9 -1.65 14.66 -12.24
CA PRO A 9 -1.21 13.38 -11.70
C PRO A 9 -2.35 12.73 -10.93
N ILE A 10 -2.71 11.50 -11.31
CA ILE A 10 -3.74 10.70 -10.62
C ILE A 10 -3.33 10.45 -9.17
N GLY A 11 -2.02 10.39 -8.91
CA GLY A 11 -1.46 10.29 -7.57
C GLY A 11 -0.81 11.59 -7.13
N LYS A 12 -1.17 12.07 -5.98
CA LYS A 12 -0.49 13.17 -5.27
C LYS A 12 -0.37 12.85 -3.80
N THR A 13 0.60 13.43 -3.16
CA THR A 13 0.76 13.38 -1.71
C THR A 13 -0.55 13.80 -1.02
N GLY A 14 -1.12 12.91 -0.21
CA GLY A 14 -2.38 13.12 0.49
C GLY A 14 -3.60 12.47 -0.16
N ASN A 15 -3.46 11.66 -1.20
CA ASN A 15 -4.51 10.74 -1.62
C ASN A 15 -4.71 9.70 -0.51
N VAL A 16 -5.97 9.39 -0.21
CA VAL A 16 -6.31 8.32 0.74
C VAL A 16 -6.41 6.98 0.02
N GLU A 17 -6.93 7.01 -1.19
CA GLU A 17 -7.09 5.85 -2.06
C GLU A 17 -7.19 6.27 -3.52
N THR A 18 -6.88 5.34 -4.42
CA THR A 18 -7.01 5.52 -5.87
C THR A 18 -7.73 4.31 -6.45
N HIS A 19 -8.78 4.56 -7.22
CA HIS A 19 -9.56 3.55 -7.92
C HIS A 19 -9.44 3.73 -9.43
N LEU A 20 -9.13 2.64 -10.13
CA LEU A 20 -9.11 2.58 -11.59
C LEU A 20 -10.10 1.50 -12.04
N PHE A 21 -10.99 1.85 -12.95
CA PHE A 21 -11.98 0.92 -13.50
C PHE A 21 -11.58 0.49 -14.91
N GLN A 22 -11.38 -0.81 -15.08
CA GLN A 22 -11.16 -1.44 -16.37
C GLN A 22 -12.48 -2.06 -16.83
N VAL A 23 -13.02 -1.59 -17.94
CA VAL A 23 -14.23 -2.14 -18.54
C VAL A 23 -13.86 -3.06 -19.68
N SER A 24 -14.34 -4.29 -19.63
CA SER A 24 -14.16 -5.31 -20.67
C SER A 24 -15.39 -5.34 -21.58
N ALA A 25 -15.17 -5.60 -22.86
CA ALA A 25 -16.25 -5.91 -23.81
C ALA A 25 -16.79 -7.36 -23.65
N SER A 26 -16.44 -8.03 -22.56
CA SER A 26 -16.94 -9.36 -22.19
C SER A 26 -18.45 -9.34 -22.05
N GLY A 27 -19.12 -10.38 -22.56
CA GLY A 27 -20.57 -10.56 -22.37
C GLY A 27 -20.98 -11.02 -20.97
N ASP A 28 -20.03 -11.36 -20.11
CA ASP A 28 -20.28 -11.76 -18.70
C ASP A 28 -20.22 -10.52 -17.80
N LEU A 29 -21.39 -10.08 -17.33
CA LEU A 29 -21.53 -8.92 -16.46
C LEU A 29 -20.77 -9.08 -15.13
N ASN A 30 -20.54 -10.30 -14.66
CA ASN A 30 -19.81 -10.54 -13.42
C ASN A 30 -18.32 -10.16 -13.52
N THR A 31 -17.75 -10.20 -14.71
CA THR A 31 -16.34 -9.92 -14.99
C THR A 31 -16.13 -8.73 -15.94
N ALA A 32 -17.22 -8.04 -16.31
CA ALA A 32 -17.15 -6.90 -17.23
C ALA A 32 -16.37 -5.71 -16.65
N ILE A 33 -16.37 -5.55 -15.34
CA ILE A 33 -15.67 -4.48 -14.64
C ILE A 33 -14.62 -5.11 -13.70
N THR A 34 -13.38 -4.65 -13.84
CA THR A 34 -12.32 -4.85 -12.84
C THR A 34 -12.01 -3.51 -12.21
N GLU A 35 -12.13 -3.44 -10.91
CA GLU A 35 -11.69 -2.31 -10.09
C GLU A 35 -10.29 -2.58 -9.59
N TRP A 36 -9.37 -1.66 -9.83
CA TRP A 36 -8.00 -1.68 -9.33
C TRP A 36 -7.89 -0.64 -8.22
N THR A 37 -7.59 -1.08 -7.02
CA THR A 37 -7.53 -0.22 -5.84
C THR A 37 -6.10 -0.16 -5.29
N ALA A 38 -5.63 1.05 -5.02
CA ALA A 38 -4.43 1.32 -4.24
C ALA A 38 -4.74 2.31 -3.13
N PHE A 39 -4.16 2.13 -1.95
CA PHE A 39 -4.34 3.02 -0.80
C PHE A 39 -3.16 3.97 -0.66
N ASP A 40 -3.43 5.22 -0.26
CA ASP A 40 -2.47 6.28 -0.03
C ASP A 40 -1.66 6.63 -1.31
N ASP A 41 -0.39 7.01 -1.20
CA ASP A 41 0.49 7.37 -2.31
C ASP A 41 0.68 6.20 -3.28
N ASP A 42 0.24 6.36 -4.53
CA ASP A 42 0.31 5.35 -5.59
C ASP A 42 1.75 5.09 -6.09
N VAL A 43 2.68 6.02 -5.84
CA VAL A 43 4.09 5.88 -6.25
C VAL A 43 4.80 4.74 -5.53
N TYR A 44 4.43 4.48 -4.27
CA TYR A 44 5.00 3.44 -3.43
C TYR A 44 3.95 2.40 -3.04
N ASN A 45 3.09 2.04 -3.97
CA ASN A 45 2.03 1.07 -3.76
C ASN A 45 1.89 0.15 -4.97
N ALA A 46 1.00 -0.85 -4.87
CA ALA A 46 0.57 -1.69 -5.96
C ALA A 46 -0.96 -1.73 -5.98
N PHE A 47 -1.52 -1.67 -7.17
CA PHE A 47 -2.96 -1.78 -7.39
C PHE A 47 -3.39 -3.24 -7.29
N VAL A 48 -4.40 -3.50 -6.46
CA VAL A 48 -5.02 -4.82 -6.30
C VAL A 48 -6.32 -4.86 -7.09
N PRO A 49 -6.52 -5.88 -7.94
CA PRO A 49 -7.74 -6.01 -8.73
C PRO A 49 -8.85 -6.69 -7.95
N TYR A 50 -10.07 -6.21 -8.15
CA TYR A 50 -11.32 -6.78 -7.65
C TYR A 50 -12.33 -6.91 -8.78
N TYR A 51 -13.19 -7.93 -8.70
CA TYR A 51 -14.42 -7.97 -9.47
C TYR A 51 -15.58 -7.51 -8.58
N PRO A 52 -16.08 -6.26 -8.73
CA PRO A 52 -17.10 -5.71 -7.83
C PRO A 52 -18.38 -6.56 -7.75
N MET A 53 -18.71 -7.29 -8.82
CA MET A 53 -19.89 -8.16 -8.87
C MET A 53 -19.66 -9.56 -8.27
N LEU A 54 -18.41 -9.95 -8.00
CA LEU A 54 -18.07 -11.28 -7.48
C LEU A 54 -17.44 -11.22 -6.09
N THR A 55 -16.64 -10.19 -5.79
CA THR A 55 -15.97 -10.08 -4.50
C THR A 55 -16.98 -9.86 -3.40
N THR A 56 -17.03 -10.77 -2.42
CA THR A 56 -18.02 -10.78 -1.34
C THR A 56 -17.43 -10.37 0.01
N ASP A 57 -16.11 -10.31 0.12
CA ASP A 57 -15.42 -9.93 1.34
C ASP A 57 -14.03 -9.35 1.03
N THR A 58 -13.48 -8.56 1.94
CA THR A 58 -12.15 -7.95 1.84
C THR A 58 -11.14 -8.63 2.76
N ALA A 59 -9.85 -8.46 2.49
CA ALA A 59 -8.78 -8.98 3.33
C ALA A 59 -8.89 -8.45 4.77
N ASP A 60 -8.57 -9.28 5.75
CA ASP A 60 -8.71 -8.93 7.18
C ASP A 60 -7.89 -7.70 7.57
N VAL A 61 -6.75 -7.47 6.93
CA VAL A 61 -5.92 -6.27 7.14
C VAL A 61 -6.61 -4.95 6.81
N TYR A 62 -7.73 -4.98 6.05
CA TYR A 62 -8.56 -3.81 5.78
C TYR A 62 -9.70 -3.62 6.79
N LYS A 63 -10.01 -4.64 7.59
CA LYS A 63 -11.10 -4.62 8.56
C LYS A 63 -10.67 -4.09 9.93
N VAL A 64 -9.37 -3.93 10.13
CA VAL A 64 -8.81 -3.47 11.40
C VAL A 64 -8.78 -1.95 11.45
N SER A 65 -9.41 -1.38 12.47
CA SER A 65 -9.28 0.04 12.79
C SER A 65 -8.06 0.25 13.69
N VAL A 66 -7.20 1.17 13.32
CA VAL A 66 -6.08 1.59 14.18
C VAL A 66 -6.43 2.85 14.95
N HIS A 67 -5.81 3.02 16.11
CA HIS A 67 -5.88 4.25 16.87
C HIS A 67 -5.25 5.39 16.07
N LYS A 68 -5.69 6.60 16.35
CA LYS A 68 -5.16 7.79 15.69
C LYS A 68 -3.69 7.99 16.06
N VAL A 69 -2.90 8.37 15.06
CA VAL A 69 -1.55 8.88 15.26
C VAL A 69 -1.57 10.03 16.27
N THR A 70 -0.73 9.98 17.28
CA THR A 70 -0.63 11.03 18.29
C THR A 70 0.19 12.20 17.73
N ARG A 71 -0.34 13.40 17.88
CA ARG A 71 0.32 14.64 17.48
C ARG A 71 0.80 15.42 18.69
N SER A 72 2.02 15.96 18.60
CA SER A 72 2.62 16.82 19.62
C SER A 72 3.31 18.02 18.97
N ASP A 73 3.36 19.14 19.65
CA ASP A 73 4.23 20.28 19.29
C ASP A 73 5.62 20.15 19.95
N GLU A 74 5.80 19.17 20.85
CA GLU A 74 7.07 18.84 21.49
C GLU A 74 7.64 17.55 20.89
N GLN A 75 8.97 17.52 20.72
CA GLN A 75 9.67 16.34 20.19
C GLN A 75 9.56 15.17 21.16
N PRO A 76 9.06 14.00 20.71
CA PRO A 76 9.06 12.79 21.50
C PRO A 76 10.48 12.35 21.85
N THR A 77 10.67 11.93 23.11
CA THR A 77 11.97 11.44 23.61
C THR A 77 12.19 9.95 23.35
N GLU A 78 11.11 9.22 23.06
CA GLU A 78 11.13 7.77 22.85
C GLU A 78 10.34 7.37 21.61
N GLY A 79 10.59 6.17 21.12
CA GLY A 79 9.86 5.57 20.01
C GLY A 79 10.25 6.11 18.64
N VAL A 80 9.44 5.76 17.64
CA VAL A 80 9.58 6.22 16.26
C VAL A 80 8.62 7.40 16.04
N TRP A 81 9.16 8.49 15.58
CA TRP A 81 8.40 9.69 15.27
C TRP A 81 8.83 10.30 13.93
N TYR A 82 7.96 11.06 13.35
CA TYR A 82 8.28 11.93 12.21
C TYR A 82 7.84 13.37 12.50
N GLN A 83 8.47 14.32 11.81
CA GLN A 83 8.13 15.73 11.89
C GLN A 83 7.62 16.21 10.54
N ASP A 84 6.42 16.76 10.49
CA ASP A 84 5.85 17.30 9.26
C ASP A 84 6.50 18.66 8.87
N ALA A 85 6.13 19.14 7.68
CA ALA A 85 6.63 20.43 7.17
C ALA A 85 6.25 21.66 8.01
N LYS A 86 5.31 21.51 8.95
CA LYS A 86 4.89 22.56 9.90
C LYS A 86 5.60 22.47 11.26
N GLY A 87 6.52 21.53 11.39
CA GLY A 87 7.30 21.32 12.62
C GLY A 87 6.58 20.50 13.70
N ARG A 88 5.44 19.88 13.40
CA ARG A 88 4.67 19.08 14.35
C ARG A 88 5.18 17.64 14.35
N TYR A 89 5.25 17.05 15.54
CA TYR A 89 5.70 15.69 15.74
C TYR A 89 4.52 14.72 15.79
N TYR A 90 4.73 13.52 15.26
CA TYR A 90 3.74 12.46 15.21
C TYR A 90 4.38 11.15 15.64
N THR A 91 3.65 10.38 16.44
CA THR A 91 4.01 9.01 16.86
C THR A 91 2.89 8.06 16.47
N TYR A 92 3.28 6.82 16.18
CA TYR A 92 2.32 5.77 15.83
C TYR A 92 1.78 5.10 17.09
N PRO A 93 0.50 4.67 17.11
CA PRO A 93 -0.03 3.81 18.14
C PRO A 93 0.64 2.42 18.07
N ASP A 94 0.61 1.66 19.18
CA ASP A 94 1.27 0.35 19.25
C ASP A 94 0.69 -0.66 18.25
N ASP A 95 -0.58 -0.51 17.86
CA ASP A 95 -1.31 -1.37 16.94
C ASP A 95 -1.24 -0.96 15.45
N TRP A 96 -0.37 0.00 15.10
CA TRP A 96 -0.29 0.49 13.71
C TRP A 96 0.01 -0.60 12.68
N THR A 97 0.69 -1.68 13.09
CA THR A 97 1.01 -2.80 12.22
C THR A 97 -0.15 -3.75 11.99
N ASP A 98 -1.25 -3.63 12.72
CA ASP A 98 -2.37 -4.57 12.62
C ASP A 98 -3.26 -4.31 11.40
N SER A 99 -3.16 -3.12 10.81
CA SER A 99 -3.95 -2.74 9.65
C SER A 99 -3.09 -2.34 8.45
N PHE A 100 -3.68 -2.51 7.27
CA PHE A 100 -3.06 -2.03 6.04
C PHE A 100 -2.90 -0.50 6.05
N TYR A 101 -3.90 0.23 6.52
CA TYR A 101 -3.84 1.69 6.61
C TYR A 101 -2.68 2.17 7.48
N GLY A 102 -2.51 1.62 8.68
CA GLY A 102 -1.42 1.98 9.58
C GLY A 102 -0.04 1.74 8.95
N VAL A 103 0.14 0.57 8.32
CA VAL A 103 1.41 0.23 7.65
C VAL A 103 1.69 1.14 6.46
N ARG A 104 0.66 1.51 5.68
CA ARG A 104 0.79 2.43 4.56
C ARG A 104 1.14 3.84 5.02
N ASP A 105 0.39 4.37 5.99
CA ASP A 105 0.64 5.69 6.56
C ASP A 105 2.06 5.79 7.13
N ALA A 106 2.51 4.77 7.87
CA ALA A 106 3.86 4.72 8.40
C ALA A 106 4.94 4.75 7.31
N LEU A 107 4.77 3.97 6.23
CA LEU A 107 5.72 3.97 5.12
C LEU A 107 5.71 5.30 4.37
N SER A 108 4.54 5.88 4.09
CA SER A 108 4.38 7.16 3.42
C SER A 108 5.08 8.28 4.21
N ASN A 109 4.84 8.33 5.52
CA ASN A 109 5.49 9.32 6.39
C ASN A 109 6.99 9.11 6.51
N LEU A 110 7.47 7.86 6.59
CA LEU A 110 8.90 7.55 6.57
C LEU A 110 9.57 8.04 5.26
N LEU A 111 8.93 7.79 4.13
CA LEU A 111 9.46 8.19 2.81
C LEU A 111 9.42 9.71 2.62
N THR A 112 8.43 10.39 3.17
CA THR A 112 8.23 11.84 3.01
C THR A 112 9.05 12.64 4.01
N TYR A 113 8.96 12.29 5.29
CA TYR A 113 9.50 13.08 6.40
C TYR A 113 10.71 12.44 7.06
N GLY A 114 10.99 11.16 6.76
CA GLY A 114 12.01 10.40 7.49
C GLY A 114 11.51 9.94 8.85
N SER A 115 12.45 9.55 9.72
CA SER A 115 12.15 9.18 11.11
C SER A 115 13.23 9.69 12.04
N ASN A 116 12.84 10.12 13.24
CA ASN A 116 13.75 10.59 14.28
C ASN A 116 14.77 11.61 13.76
N GLY A 117 14.31 12.55 12.91
CA GLY A 117 15.13 13.59 12.28
C GLY A 117 15.98 13.12 11.09
N ASN A 118 15.97 11.86 10.72
CA ASN A 118 16.80 11.29 9.67
C ASN A 118 15.99 10.97 8.42
N GLN A 119 16.46 11.45 7.26
CA GLN A 119 15.79 11.28 5.97
C GLN A 119 16.13 9.93 5.30
N VAL A 120 15.15 9.34 4.59
CA VAL A 120 15.41 8.25 3.65
C VAL A 120 16.20 8.79 2.45
N THR A 121 17.24 8.10 2.02
CA THR A 121 18.07 8.55 0.89
C THR A 121 17.32 8.45 -0.44
N ALA A 122 17.71 9.26 -1.43
CA ALA A 122 17.18 9.18 -2.80
C ALA A 122 17.39 7.76 -3.40
N LYS A 123 18.53 7.13 -3.11
CA LYS A 123 18.83 5.75 -3.53
C LYS A 123 17.85 4.75 -2.93
N ASP A 124 17.54 4.87 -1.63
CA ASP A 124 16.61 3.97 -0.95
C ASP A 124 15.16 4.20 -1.43
N ARG A 125 14.77 5.45 -1.71
CA ARG A 125 13.48 5.77 -2.34
C ARG A 125 13.35 5.15 -3.73
N ALA A 126 14.37 5.27 -4.57
CA ALA A 126 14.37 4.67 -5.90
C ALA A 126 14.29 3.14 -5.84
N ALA A 127 14.98 2.51 -4.89
CA ALA A 127 14.89 1.07 -4.66
C ALA A 127 13.51 0.64 -4.17
N ALA A 128 12.85 1.43 -3.30
CA ALA A 128 11.48 1.18 -2.88
C ALA A 128 10.51 1.24 -4.07
N LYS A 129 10.60 2.29 -4.90
CA LYS A 129 9.79 2.43 -6.12
C LYS A 129 9.97 1.24 -7.06
N ALA A 130 11.22 0.80 -7.30
CA ALA A 130 11.49 -0.38 -8.13
C ALA A 130 10.88 -1.66 -7.55
N SER A 131 10.88 -1.82 -6.21
CA SER A 131 10.26 -2.97 -5.54
C SER A 131 8.74 -3.00 -5.74
N TYR A 132 8.06 -1.85 -5.68
CA TYR A 132 6.61 -1.78 -5.94
C TYR A 132 6.28 -2.00 -7.42
N ALA A 133 7.12 -1.53 -8.34
CA ALA A 133 6.96 -1.85 -9.76
C ALA A 133 7.07 -3.37 -10.03
N ALA A 134 8.00 -4.06 -9.36
CA ALA A 134 8.11 -5.52 -9.44
C ALA A 134 6.89 -6.21 -8.81
N LEU A 135 6.44 -5.76 -7.64
CA LEU A 135 5.23 -6.27 -6.99
C LEU A 135 4.00 -6.12 -7.90
N GLN A 136 3.86 -5.00 -8.61
CA GLN A 136 2.75 -4.82 -9.56
C GLN A 136 2.77 -5.85 -10.68
N GLN A 137 3.96 -6.25 -11.17
CA GLN A 137 4.05 -7.33 -12.17
C GLN A 137 3.61 -8.69 -11.59
N GLU A 138 3.96 -8.98 -10.34
CA GLU A 138 3.46 -10.18 -9.65
C GLU A 138 1.94 -10.15 -9.49
N ILE A 139 1.36 -9.03 -9.06
CA ILE A 139 -0.10 -8.84 -8.96
C ILE A 139 -0.79 -9.02 -10.33
N MET A 140 -0.18 -8.55 -11.41
CA MET A 140 -0.71 -8.76 -12.76
C MET A 140 -0.73 -10.25 -13.16
N ALA A 141 0.27 -11.03 -12.74
CA ALA A 141 0.29 -12.48 -12.95
C ALA A 141 -0.80 -13.18 -12.10
N ASP A 142 -0.88 -12.84 -10.81
CA ASP A 142 -1.92 -13.35 -9.89
C ASP A 142 -3.33 -13.03 -10.41
N TYR A 143 -3.51 -11.84 -11.02
CA TYR A 143 -4.79 -11.45 -11.66
C TYR A 143 -5.10 -12.32 -12.88
N ALA A 144 -4.10 -12.70 -13.66
CA ALA A 144 -4.33 -13.63 -14.79
C ALA A 144 -4.81 -14.99 -14.27
N ASP A 145 -4.23 -15.48 -13.18
CA ASP A 145 -4.65 -16.73 -12.52
C ASP A 145 -6.08 -16.60 -11.93
N MET A 146 -6.41 -15.46 -11.29
CA MET A 146 -7.76 -15.18 -10.83
C MET A 146 -8.79 -15.24 -11.96
N LYS A 147 -8.48 -14.62 -13.11
CA LYS A 147 -9.36 -14.68 -14.30
C LYS A 147 -9.60 -16.12 -14.76
N ALA A 148 -8.54 -16.92 -14.82
CA ALA A 148 -8.63 -18.32 -15.23
C ALA A 148 -9.48 -19.14 -14.24
N ALA A 149 -9.29 -18.95 -12.93
CA ALA A 149 -10.05 -19.62 -11.88
C ALA A 149 -11.54 -19.25 -11.91
N VAL A 150 -11.86 -17.95 -12.07
CA VAL A 150 -13.25 -17.48 -12.19
C VAL A 150 -13.90 -18.03 -13.47
N ALA A 151 -13.18 -18.08 -14.59
CA ALA A 151 -13.71 -18.62 -15.84
C ALA A 151 -13.96 -20.13 -15.78
N ALA A 152 -13.15 -20.86 -15.01
CA ALA A 152 -13.28 -22.32 -14.83
C ALA A 152 -14.37 -22.71 -13.82
N ALA A 153 -14.88 -21.79 -13.04
CA ALA A 153 -15.88 -22.06 -12.01
C ALA A 153 -17.29 -22.19 -12.62
N ASP A 154 -18.01 -23.25 -12.25
CA ASP A 154 -19.33 -23.60 -12.82
C ASP A 154 -20.49 -22.88 -12.13
N THR A 155 -20.34 -22.47 -10.85
CA THR A 155 -21.39 -21.80 -10.09
C THR A 155 -21.02 -20.38 -9.71
N LEU A 156 -22.02 -19.56 -9.40
CA LEU A 156 -21.82 -18.19 -8.93
C LEU A 156 -21.01 -18.17 -7.62
N GLU A 157 -21.33 -19.04 -6.70
CA GLU A 157 -20.64 -19.17 -5.41
C GLU A 157 -19.15 -19.53 -5.60
N ALA A 158 -18.86 -20.45 -6.52
CA ALA A 158 -17.48 -20.82 -6.84
C ALA A 158 -16.71 -19.65 -7.51
N LYS A 159 -17.36 -18.88 -8.39
CA LYS A 159 -16.79 -17.66 -8.98
C LYS A 159 -16.52 -16.59 -7.93
N GLN A 160 -17.46 -16.38 -7.01
CA GLN A 160 -17.31 -15.44 -5.89
C GLN A 160 -16.15 -15.85 -4.97
N ALA A 161 -16.08 -17.14 -4.60
CA ALA A 161 -14.98 -17.65 -3.79
C ALA A 161 -13.61 -17.46 -4.49
N ALA A 162 -13.52 -17.80 -5.78
CA ALA A 162 -12.29 -17.64 -6.55
C ALA A 162 -11.84 -16.17 -6.62
N ALA A 163 -12.75 -15.24 -6.94
CA ALA A 163 -12.46 -13.82 -7.00
C ALA A 163 -12.06 -13.25 -5.63
N THR A 164 -12.84 -13.53 -4.60
CA THR A 164 -12.60 -13.02 -3.23
C THR A 164 -11.28 -13.51 -2.68
N ASN A 165 -11.02 -14.82 -2.74
CA ASN A 165 -9.78 -15.40 -2.22
C ASN A 165 -8.54 -14.86 -2.94
N ALA A 166 -8.59 -14.72 -4.26
CA ALA A 166 -7.47 -14.20 -5.04
C ALA A 166 -7.20 -12.71 -4.72
N SER A 167 -8.23 -11.86 -4.70
CA SER A 167 -8.08 -10.44 -4.35
C SER A 167 -7.55 -10.27 -2.93
N ASN A 168 -8.04 -11.06 -1.97
CA ASN A 168 -7.57 -11.01 -0.59
C ASN A 168 -6.12 -11.49 -0.45
N ALA A 169 -5.71 -12.51 -1.20
CA ALA A 169 -4.31 -12.97 -1.24
C ALA A 169 -3.37 -11.89 -1.82
N MET A 170 -3.79 -11.22 -2.90
CA MET A 170 -3.04 -10.09 -3.47
C MET A 170 -2.95 -8.92 -2.50
N SER A 171 -4.03 -8.58 -1.80
CA SER A 171 -4.05 -7.55 -0.76
C SER A 171 -3.08 -7.86 0.38
N GLN A 172 -3.08 -9.11 0.85
CA GLN A 172 -2.14 -9.56 1.87
C GLN A 172 -0.68 -9.51 1.39
N LYS A 173 -0.44 -9.81 0.12
CA LYS A 173 0.90 -9.71 -0.50
C LYS A 173 1.38 -8.24 -0.49
N VAL A 174 0.52 -7.29 -0.86
CA VAL A 174 0.84 -5.84 -0.81
C VAL A 174 1.12 -5.40 0.62
N TYR A 175 0.27 -5.78 1.58
CA TYR A 175 0.48 -5.48 3.01
C TYR A 175 1.84 -6.00 3.50
N ASN A 176 2.14 -7.28 3.29
CA ASN A 176 3.39 -7.89 3.73
C ASN A 176 4.62 -7.22 3.11
N THR A 177 4.53 -6.85 1.83
CA THR A 177 5.62 -6.15 1.13
C THR A 177 5.82 -4.74 1.70
N THR A 178 4.72 -4.04 2.00
CA THR A 178 4.75 -2.70 2.58
C THR A 178 5.36 -2.70 3.98
N LEU A 179 4.95 -3.61 4.85
CA LEU A 179 5.51 -3.76 6.19
C LEU A 179 7.00 -4.13 6.14
N LYS A 180 7.39 -5.06 5.28
CA LYS A 180 8.80 -5.44 5.08
C LYS A 180 9.63 -4.25 4.57
N MET A 181 9.07 -3.44 3.65
CA MET A 181 9.73 -2.25 3.13
C MET A 181 9.92 -1.20 4.23
N TYR A 182 8.89 -0.92 5.01
CA TYR A 182 8.97 -0.02 6.15
C TYR A 182 10.09 -0.44 7.10
N ASN A 183 10.08 -1.68 7.59
CA ASN A 183 11.07 -2.20 8.52
C ASN A 183 12.50 -2.09 7.98
N LYS A 184 12.70 -2.40 6.70
CA LYS A 184 14.00 -2.29 6.03
C LYS A 184 14.50 -0.83 5.96
N LEU A 185 13.62 0.09 5.59
CA LEU A 185 13.98 1.51 5.46
C LEU A 185 14.20 2.15 6.83
N GLN A 186 13.36 1.82 7.81
CA GLN A 186 13.49 2.29 9.19
C GLN A 186 14.83 1.85 9.79
N ALA A 187 15.20 0.57 9.67
CA ALA A 187 16.49 0.07 10.16
C ALA A 187 17.68 0.78 9.50
N LYS A 188 17.63 1.02 8.19
CA LYS A 188 18.69 1.77 7.49
C LYS A 188 18.79 3.22 7.95
N THR A 189 17.65 3.86 8.21
CA THR A 189 17.61 5.26 8.64
C THR A 189 18.17 5.38 10.06
N ALA A 190 17.81 4.47 10.97
CA ALA A 190 18.34 4.41 12.33
C ALA A 190 19.85 4.13 12.34
N ALA A 191 20.35 3.19 11.54
CA ALA A 191 21.77 2.87 11.46
C ALA A 191 22.62 4.07 11.02
N ARG A 192 22.13 4.88 10.08
CA ARG A 192 22.83 6.11 9.64
C ARG A 192 22.89 7.15 10.75
N ALA A 193 21.82 7.31 11.52
CA ALA A 193 21.78 8.21 12.66
C ALA A 193 22.87 7.86 13.69
N TRP A 194 23.00 6.57 14.01
CA TRP A 194 24.01 6.08 14.95
C TRP A 194 25.44 6.34 14.45
N VAL A 195 25.74 6.06 13.18
CA VAL A 195 27.07 6.33 12.59
C VAL A 195 27.38 7.83 12.61
N SER A 196 26.41 8.69 12.30
CA SER A 196 26.60 10.15 12.34
C SER A 196 26.91 10.66 13.75
N SER A 197 26.29 10.08 14.78
CA SER A 197 26.53 10.47 16.18
C SER A 197 27.91 10.05 16.72
N LEU A 198 28.57 9.06 16.08
CA LEU A 198 29.92 8.64 16.45
C LEU A 198 31.03 9.51 15.83
N LEU A 199 30.68 10.34 14.84
CA LEU A 199 31.63 11.18 14.10
C LEU A 199 31.65 12.64 14.60
N HIS A 200 30.83 12.95 15.59
CA HIS A 200 30.75 14.23 16.31
C HIS A 200 30.99 14.05 17.79
#